data_0839755b0e527278c73d9e4512f23641
#
_entry.id   0839755b0e527278c73d9e4512f23641
#
_cell.length_a   1.000
_cell.length_b   1.000
_cell.length_c   1.000
_cell.angle_alpha   90.00
_cell.angle_beta   90.00
_cell.angle_gamma   90.00
#
_symmetry.space_group_name_H-M   'P 1'
#
loop_
_entity.id
_entity.type
_entity.pdbx_description
1 polymer ?
#
loop_
_entity_poly.entity_id
_entity_poly.type
_entity_poly.pdbx_seq_one_letter_code
_entity_poly.pdbx_strand_id
1 'polypeptide(L)'
;MPNKNGWRDLSFQGKSAVVTGAARGIGRAVAYRLAGLGARTVIWDLDGEVAEQAAGELRQLLASQGRANRLEWKQVDITDPETVASSMEEAASGDGLDVLVNNAGTTSVQQTETMPLDVWDRTLRINLSGTFYCCRAAIPHLKRKPGAAIVNISSSSALVGGGGGGHYAASKAGIDGLTRHLARELAPGVRVNSVQPRTIDTELFQARYAHAPLEQEKILNQIPLRRIGQPEDIADAVAFLASDWAAYITGQILLIDGGRTYQ
;
A
#
# COMPACT_ATOMS: atom_id res chain seq x y z
N MET A 1 -17.91 -8.61 15.04
CA MET A 1 -19.29 -8.58 15.57
C MET A 1 -19.60 -7.15 16.00
N PRO A 2 -20.84 -6.66 15.91
CA PRO A 2 -21.17 -5.33 16.43
C PRO A 2 -20.92 -5.30 17.95
N ASN A 3 -20.46 -4.15 18.45
CA ASN A 3 -20.32 -3.92 19.88
C ASN A 3 -21.71 -3.86 20.56
N LYS A 4 -21.76 -3.75 21.90
CA LYS A 4 -23.01 -3.74 22.68
C LYS A 4 -24.03 -2.68 22.21
N ASN A 5 -23.60 -1.68 21.43
CA ASN A 5 -24.41 -0.58 20.88
C ASN A 5 -24.80 -0.79 19.41
N GLY A 6 -24.49 -1.94 18.79
CA GLY A 6 -24.77 -2.23 17.39
C GLY A 6 -23.77 -1.65 16.38
N TRP A 7 -22.74 -0.92 16.81
CA TRP A 7 -21.71 -0.36 15.95
C TRP A 7 -20.60 -1.38 15.70
N ARG A 8 -20.01 -1.35 14.50
CA ARG A 8 -18.80 -2.11 14.19
C ARG A 8 -17.59 -1.23 14.51
N ASP A 9 -16.72 -1.71 15.37
CA ASP A 9 -15.44 -1.03 15.60
C ASP A 9 -14.46 -1.33 14.45
N LEU A 10 -13.63 -0.36 14.11
CA LEU A 10 -12.51 -0.57 13.20
C LEU A 10 -11.46 -1.42 13.92
N SER A 11 -11.45 -2.71 13.66
CA SER A 11 -10.59 -3.67 14.33
C SER A 11 -10.08 -4.74 13.38
N PHE A 12 -8.84 -5.15 13.57
CA PHE A 12 -8.20 -6.25 12.87
C PHE A 12 -7.76 -7.37 13.83
N GLN A 13 -8.38 -7.45 15.00
CA GLN A 13 -8.13 -8.53 15.95
C GLN A 13 -8.38 -9.90 15.31
N GLY A 14 -7.38 -10.80 15.39
CA GLY A 14 -7.42 -12.13 14.79
C GLY A 14 -7.28 -12.15 13.26
N LYS A 15 -7.01 -11.00 12.63
CA LYS A 15 -6.68 -10.91 11.20
C LYS A 15 -5.17 -10.87 10.98
N SER A 16 -4.74 -11.31 9.81
CA SER A 16 -3.35 -11.25 9.36
C SER A 16 -3.21 -10.42 8.10
N ALA A 17 -2.12 -9.66 8.00
CA ALA A 17 -1.84 -8.77 6.90
C ALA A 17 -0.39 -8.90 6.41
N VAL A 18 -0.20 -8.79 5.10
CA VAL A 18 1.11 -8.58 4.46
C VAL A 18 1.11 -7.19 3.84
N VAL A 19 2.17 -6.43 4.07
CA VAL A 19 2.39 -5.09 3.48
C VAL A 19 3.74 -5.07 2.77
N THR A 20 3.75 -4.83 1.45
CA THR A 20 4.99 -4.79 0.66
C THR A 20 5.60 -3.40 0.61
N GLY A 21 6.95 -3.31 0.57
CA GLY A 21 7.67 -2.03 0.62
C GLY A 21 7.36 -1.27 1.91
N ALA A 22 7.34 -1.98 3.04
CA ALA A 22 6.79 -1.47 4.29
C ALA A 22 7.84 -1.07 5.33
N ALA A 23 9.12 -1.03 4.96
CA ALA A 23 10.18 -0.53 5.82
C ALA A 23 10.14 1.00 6.00
N ARG A 24 9.57 1.75 5.04
CA ARG A 24 9.57 3.22 5.00
C ARG A 24 8.23 3.80 4.52
N GLY A 25 8.06 5.10 4.70
CA GLY A 25 7.01 5.92 4.12
C GLY A 25 5.59 5.38 4.33
N ILE A 26 4.79 5.36 3.26
CA ILE A 26 3.39 4.94 3.29
C ILE A 26 3.25 3.49 3.80
N GLY A 27 4.07 2.57 3.28
CA GLY A 27 4.00 1.15 3.69
C GLY A 27 4.24 0.96 5.18
N ARG A 28 5.23 1.68 5.76
CA ARG A 28 5.51 1.66 7.20
C ARG A 28 4.32 2.18 8.03
N ALA A 29 3.72 3.28 7.60
CA ALA A 29 2.53 3.83 8.25
C ALA A 29 1.33 2.85 8.18
N VAL A 30 1.13 2.19 7.04
CA VAL A 30 0.10 1.14 6.87
C VAL A 30 0.36 -0.03 7.81
N ALA A 31 1.59 -0.55 7.87
CA ALA A 31 1.94 -1.67 8.75
C ALA A 31 1.72 -1.30 10.23
N TYR A 32 2.11 -0.10 10.64
CA TYR A 32 1.85 0.45 11.97
C TYR A 32 0.36 0.51 12.28
N ARG A 33 -0.45 1.06 11.35
CA ARG A 33 -1.89 1.21 11.52
C ARG A 33 -2.58 -0.14 11.68
N LEU A 34 -2.32 -1.10 10.80
CA LEU A 34 -2.93 -2.43 10.86
C LEU A 34 -2.53 -3.18 12.13
N ALA A 35 -1.25 -3.18 12.49
CA ALA A 35 -0.77 -3.79 13.73
C ALA A 35 -1.38 -3.12 14.97
N GLY A 36 -1.48 -1.78 14.98
CA GLY A 36 -2.11 -1.01 16.05
C GLY A 36 -3.61 -1.26 16.20
N LEU A 37 -4.27 -1.71 15.13
CA LEU A 37 -5.68 -2.16 15.14
C LEU A 37 -5.83 -3.65 15.46
N GLY A 38 -4.74 -4.35 15.76
CA GLY A 38 -4.73 -5.72 16.26
C GLY A 38 -4.41 -6.81 15.24
N ALA A 39 -4.02 -6.45 13.99
CA ALA A 39 -3.60 -7.45 13.01
C ALA A 39 -2.22 -8.05 13.37
N ARG A 40 -2.05 -9.35 13.10
CA ARG A 40 -0.71 -9.86 12.82
C ARG A 40 -0.25 -9.27 11.50
N THR A 41 0.84 -8.51 11.48
CA THR A 41 1.29 -7.78 10.29
C THR A 41 2.71 -8.19 9.93
N VAL A 42 2.93 -8.59 8.67
CA VAL A 42 4.25 -8.94 8.15
C VAL A 42 4.71 -7.84 7.19
N ILE A 43 5.81 -7.19 7.52
CA ILE A 43 6.50 -6.22 6.67
C ILE A 43 7.36 -6.99 5.67
N TRP A 44 7.11 -6.74 4.37
CA TRP A 44 8.00 -7.17 3.30
C TRP A 44 8.75 -5.99 2.71
N ASP A 45 10.05 -6.11 2.57
CA ASP A 45 10.87 -5.11 1.90
C ASP A 45 12.06 -5.79 1.18
N LEU A 46 12.60 -5.13 0.17
CA LEU A 46 13.81 -5.56 -0.52
C LEU A 46 15.03 -5.44 0.39
N ASP A 47 15.04 -4.40 1.25
CA ASP A 47 16.10 -4.13 2.21
C ASP A 47 15.74 -4.77 3.56
N GLY A 48 16.32 -5.94 3.82
CA GLY A 48 16.05 -6.73 5.03
C GLY A 48 16.48 -6.03 6.31
N GLU A 49 17.61 -5.33 6.33
CA GLU A 49 18.11 -4.63 7.51
C GLU A 49 17.17 -3.49 7.91
N VAL A 50 16.72 -2.72 6.93
CA VAL A 50 15.77 -1.62 7.16
C VAL A 50 14.39 -2.16 7.58
N ALA A 51 13.96 -3.30 7.02
CA ALA A 51 12.71 -3.94 7.43
C ALA A 51 12.76 -4.44 8.88
N GLU A 52 13.88 -5.03 9.30
CA GLU A 52 14.10 -5.45 10.68
C GLU A 52 14.07 -4.28 11.66
N GLN A 53 14.81 -3.22 11.32
CA GLN A 53 14.83 -1.99 12.12
C GLN A 53 13.42 -1.41 12.25
N ALA A 54 12.71 -1.23 11.14
CA ALA A 54 11.35 -0.71 11.13
C ALA A 54 10.40 -1.56 11.99
N ALA A 55 10.48 -2.88 11.88
CA ALA A 55 9.68 -3.78 12.70
C ALA A 55 10.00 -3.64 14.20
N GLY A 56 11.27 -3.50 14.56
CA GLY A 56 11.72 -3.27 15.94
C GLY A 56 11.16 -1.96 16.52
N GLU A 57 11.32 -0.86 15.80
CA GLU A 57 10.82 0.45 16.20
C GLU A 57 9.30 0.47 16.37
N LEU A 58 8.57 -0.11 15.40
CA LEU A 58 7.10 -0.17 15.45
C LEU A 58 6.59 -1.04 16.61
N ARG A 59 7.26 -2.16 16.92
CA ARG A 59 6.91 -2.99 18.09
C ARG A 59 7.08 -2.21 19.39
N GLN A 60 8.19 -1.46 19.54
CA GLN A 60 8.43 -0.63 20.72
C GLN A 60 7.38 0.50 20.85
N LEU A 61 7.07 1.16 19.75
CA LEU A 61 6.06 2.22 19.73
C LEU A 61 4.67 1.70 20.11
N LEU A 62 4.25 0.55 19.59
CA LEU A 62 2.97 -0.06 19.93
C LEU A 62 2.93 -0.52 21.38
N ALA A 63 4.02 -1.12 21.88
CA ALA A 63 4.14 -1.53 23.27
C ALA A 63 4.07 -0.35 24.25
N SER A 64 4.68 0.80 23.92
CA SER A 64 4.60 2.03 24.73
C SER A 64 3.18 2.59 24.84
N GLN A 65 2.30 2.26 23.87
CA GLN A 65 0.88 2.62 23.88
C GLN A 65 -0.02 1.54 24.50
N GLY A 66 0.56 0.51 25.14
CA GLY A 66 -0.16 -0.60 25.74
C GLY A 66 -0.86 -1.50 24.72
N ARG A 67 -0.42 -1.49 23.45
CA ARG A 67 -1.00 -2.29 22.37
C ARG A 67 -0.19 -3.58 22.22
N ALA A 68 -0.85 -4.72 22.39
CA ALA A 68 -0.29 -6.00 21.98
C ALA A 68 -0.19 -6.02 20.44
N ASN A 69 0.98 -6.43 19.93
CA ASN A 69 1.18 -6.51 18.48
C ASN A 69 1.93 -7.79 18.11
N ARG A 70 1.64 -8.28 16.90
CA ARG A 70 2.35 -9.37 16.23
C ARG A 70 2.88 -8.82 14.90
N LEU A 71 3.92 -7.99 14.98
CA LEU A 71 4.55 -7.39 13.83
C LEU A 71 5.83 -8.15 13.51
N GLU A 72 5.91 -8.67 12.31
CA GLU A 72 7.00 -9.48 11.78
C GLU A 72 7.58 -8.81 10.54
N TRP A 73 8.72 -9.27 10.07
CA TRP A 73 9.34 -8.79 8.85
C TRP A 73 9.97 -9.93 8.05
N LYS A 74 10.13 -9.71 6.75
CA LYS A 74 10.84 -10.60 5.86
C LYS A 74 11.45 -9.83 4.70
N GLN A 75 12.69 -10.18 4.32
CA GLN A 75 13.28 -9.68 3.09
C GLN A 75 12.64 -10.38 1.89
N VAL A 76 12.04 -9.61 0.98
CA VAL A 76 11.36 -10.12 -0.20
C VAL A 76 11.57 -9.19 -1.39
N ASP A 77 12.16 -9.72 -2.46
CA ASP A 77 12.12 -9.07 -3.77
C ASP A 77 10.81 -9.45 -4.48
N ILE A 78 9.90 -8.50 -4.59
CA ILE A 78 8.60 -8.73 -5.25
C ILE A 78 8.72 -8.97 -6.76
N THR A 79 9.88 -8.76 -7.36
CA THR A 79 10.13 -9.03 -8.80
C THR A 79 10.51 -10.47 -9.07
N ASP A 80 10.74 -11.26 -8.02
CA ASP A 80 10.97 -12.70 -8.07
C ASP A 80 9.71 -13.48 -7.66
N PRO A 81 8.99 -14.09 -8.63
CA PRO A 81 7.72 -14.76 -8.35
C PRO A 81 7.86 -16.01 -7.47
N GLU A 82 9.03 -16.66 -7.45
CA GLU A 82 9.27 -17.86 -6.61
C GLU A 82 9.46 -17.45 -5.16
N THR A 83 10.29 -16.42 -4.91
CA THR A 83 10.45 -15.82 -3.58
C THR A 83 9.13 -15.27 -3.05
N VAL A 84 8.33 -14.60 -3.90
CA VAL A 84 7.00 -14.12 -3.52
C VAL A 84 6.08 -15.27 -3.12
N ALA A 85 6.03 -16.35 -3.91
CA ALA A 85 5.16 -17.49 -3.64
C ALA A 85 5.52 -18.18 -2.30
N SER A 86 6.80 -18.50 -2.10
CA SER A 86 7.26 -19.15 -0.86
C SER A 86 7.07 -18.26 0.38
N SER A 87 7.31 -16.95 0.25
CA SER A 87 7.12 -15.98 1.34
C SER A 87 5.64 -15.78 1.67
N MET A 88 4.75 -15.86 0.68
CA MET A 88 3.32 -15.76 0.89
C MET A 88 2.75 -16.98 1.61
N GLU A 89 3.21 -18.19 1.26
CA GLU A 89 2.86 -19.43 1.96
C GLU A 89 3.26 -19.36 3.44
N GLU A 90 4.48 -18.88 3.72
CA GLU A 90 4.97 -18.69 5.09
C GLU A 90 4.13 -17.64 5.85
N ALA A 91 3.87 -16.49 5.25
CA ALA A 91 3.08 -15.43 5.88
C ALA A 91 1.63 -15.86 6.15
N ALA A 92 1.07 -16.74 5.32
CA ALA A 92 -0.27 -17.29 5.46
C ALA A 92 -0.33 -18.54 6.36
N SER A 93 0.82 -19.04 6.85
CA SER A 93 0.85 -20.20 7.74
C SER A 93 0.12 -19.91 9.07
N GLY A 94 -0.53 -20.90 9.64
CA GLY A 94 -1.28 -20.77 10.89
C GLY A 94 -2.59 -20.01 10.74
N ASP A 95 -2.59 -18.71 11.02
CA ASP A 95 -3.81 -17.88 11.03
C ASP A 95 -4.39 -17.59 9.63
N GLY A 96 -3.72 -17.95 8.54
CA GLY A 96 -4.09 -17.61 7.17
C GLY A 96 -3.76 -16.16 6.80
N LEU A 97 -4.31 -15.65 5.69
CA LEU A 97 -4.11 -14.29 5.22
C LEU A 97 -5.46 -13.59 4.98
N ASP A 98 -5.68 -12.46 5.65
CA ASP A 98 -6.91 -11.67 5.53
C ASP A 98 -6.72 -10.43 4.66
N VAL A 99 -5.51 -9.82 4.69
CA VAL A 99 -5.24 -8.56 4.00
C VAL A 99 -3.90 -8.62 3.27
N LEU A 100 -3.91 -8.23 1.98
CA LEU A 100 -2.71 -7.92 1.23
C LEU A 100 -2.70 -6.43 0.89
N VAL A 101 -1.62 -5.72 1.23
CA VAL A 101 -1.39 -4.34 0.80
C VAL A 101 -0.18 -4.29 -0.12
N ASN A 102 -0.40 -4.02 -1.40
CA ASN A 102 0.65 -3.85 -2.39
C ASN A 102 1.07 -2.37 -2.42
N ASN A 103 2.15 -2.06 -1.71
CA ASN A 103 2.69 -0.71 -1.64
C ASN A 103 4.07 -0.59 -2.29
N ALA A 104 4.86 -1.66 -2.37
CA ALA A 104 6.19 -1.63 -2.96
C ALA A 104 6.17 -1.02 -4.37
N GLY A 105 7.11 -0.13 -4.63
CA GLY A 105 7.20 0.55 -5.91
C GLY A 105 8.38 1.49 -6.00
N THR A 106 8.71 1.88 -7.21
CA THR A 106 9.81 2.80 -7.53
C THR A 106 9.36 3.86 -8.54
N THR A 107 10.05 4.99 -8.54
CA THR A 107 9.92 6.02 -9.57
C THR A 107 11.26 6.73 -9.77
N SER A 108 11.43 7.34 -10.95
CA SER A 108 12.51 8.25 -11.26
C SER A 108 11.98 9.38 -12.15
N VAL A 109 12.71 10.49 -12.24
CA VAL A 109 12.33 11.59 -13.15
C VAL A 109 12.97 11.33 -14.51
N GLN A 110 12.11 11.07 -15.52
CA GLN A 110 12.56 10.77 -16.88
C GLN A 110 11.68 11.49 -17.91
N GLN A 111 12.32 11.99 -18.95
CA GLN A 111 11.62 12.47 -20.14
C GLN A 111 11.43 11.30 -21.11
N THR A 112 10.26 11.18 -21.72
CA THR A 112 9.91 10.02 -22.57
C THR A 112 10.89 9.83 -23.74
N GLU A 113 11.31 10.90 -24.37
CA GLU A 113 12.21 10.88 -25.53
C GLU A 113 13.60 10.29 -25.21
N THR A 114 14.11 10.55 -24.01
CA THR A 114 15.48 10.17 -23.59
C THR A 114 15.51 9.09 -22.54
N MET A 115 14.36 8.55 -22.15
CA MET A 115 14.29 7.50 -21.13
C MET A 115 15.01 6.22 -21.59
N PRO A 116 15.99 5.70 -20.83
CA PRO A 116 16.56 4.39 -21.09
C PRO A 116 15.48 3.30 -21.01
N LEU A 117 15.50 2.34 -21.95
CA LEU A 117 14.50 1.27 -22.00
C LEU A 117 14.52 0.37 -20.76
N ASP A 118 15.69 0.14 -20.19
CA ASP A 118 15.85 -0.61 -18.94
C ASP A 118 15.21 0.08 -17.74
N VAL A 119 15.15 1.39 -17.70
CA VAL A 119 14.41 2.17 -16.66
C VAL A 119 12.91 1.96 -16.82
N TRP A 120 12.41 1.96 -18.05
CA TRP A 120 11.02 1.63 -18.37
C TRP A 120 10.69 0.22 -17.89
N ASP A 121 11.43 -0.78 -18.34
CA ASP A 121 11.19 -2.19 -18.04
C ASP A 121 11.29 -2.48 -16.53
N ARG A 122 12.32 -1.93 -15.87
CA ARG A 122 12.48 -2.07 -14.42
C ARG A 122 11.32 -1.49 -13.66
N THR A 123 10.82 -0.32 -14.06
CA THR A 123 9.69 0.32 -13.36
C THR A 123 8.41 -0.50 -13.50
N LEU A 124 8.10 -0.98 -14.71
CA LEU A 124 6.95 -1.86 -14.92
C LEU A 124 7.11 -3.18 -14.17
N ARG A 125 8.31 -3.77 -14.19
CA ARG A 125 8.60 -5.01 -13.49
C ARG A 125 8.36 -4.89 -11.98
N ILE A 126 8.85 -3.81 -11.35
CA ILE A 126 8.67 -3.61 -9.92
C ILE A 126 7.20 -3.25 -9.62
N ASN A 127 6.69 -2.17 -10.23
CA ASN A 127 5.42 -1.60 -9.81
C ASN A 127 4.22 -2.45 -10.22
N LEU A 128 4.20 -2.99 -11.45
CA LEU A 128 3.05 -3.68 -12.01
C LEU A 128 3.20 -5.20 -11.90
N SER A 129 4.29 -5.76 -12.43
CA SER A 129 4.49 -7.21 -12.39
C SER A 129 4.66 -7.73 -10.97
N GLY A 130 5.42 -7.03 -10.12
CA GLY A 130 5.57 -7.38 -8.70
C GLY A 130 4.25 -7.35 -7.94
N THR A 131 3.42 -6.32 -8.17
CA THR A 131 2.05 -6.27 -7.62
C THR A 131 1.21 -7.46 -8.08
N PHE A 132 1.29 -7.83 -9.37
CA PHE A 132 0.59 -9.01 -9.90
C PHE A 132 1.08 -10.31 -9.25
N TYR A 133 2.39 -10.48 -9.07
CA TYR A 133 2.96 -11.68 -8.42
C TYR A 133 2.49 -11.81 -6.98
N CYS A 134 2.47 -10.73 -6.22
CA CYS A 134 1.95 -10.71 -4.86
C CYS A 134 0.44 -11.05 -4.82
N CYS A 135 -0.38 -10.46 -5.70
CA CYS A 135 -1.78 -10.80 -5.81
C CYS A 135 -1.98 -12.28 -6.14
N ARG A 136 -1.28 -12.79 -7.17
CA ARG A 136 -1.38 -14.18 -7.62
C ARG A 136 -1.06 -15.16 -6.48
N ALA A 137 0.00 -14.90 -5.72
CA ALA A 137 0.41 -15.74 -4.60
C ALA A 137 -0.58 -15.66 -3.41
N ALA A 138 -1.16 -14.48 -3.15
CA ALA A 138 -2.07 -14.27 -2.02
C ALA A 138 -3.50 -14.83 -2.25
N ILE A 139 -4.00 -14.85 -3.48
CA ILE A 139 -5.38 -15.21 -3.82
C ILE A 139 -5.81 -16.56 -3.23
N PRO A 140 -5.04 -17.66 -3.31
CA PRO A 140 -5.46 -18.95 -2.74
C PRO A 140 -5.69 -18.90 -1.22
N HIS A 141 -4.93 -18.06 -0.50
CA HIS A 141 -5.02 -17.87 0.94
C HIS A 141 -6.18 -16.95 1.32
N LEU A 142 -6.32 -15.81 0.62
CA LEU A 142 -7.41 -14.86 0.82
C LEU A 142 -8.79 -15.49 0.58
N LYS A 143 -8.94 -16.33 -0.45
CA LYS A 143 -10.21 -17.03 -0.74
C LYS A 143 -10.70 -17.94 0.39
N ARG A 144 -9.82 -18.32 1.33
CA ARG A 144 -10.18 -19.12 2.50
C ARG A 144 -10.69 -18.29 3.67
N LYS A 145 -10.64 -16.94 3.56
CA LYS A 145 -10.95 -16.01 4.63
C LYS A 145 -12.17 -15.16 4.29
N PRO A 146 -13.29 -15.27 5.02
CA PRO A 146 -14.45 -14.40 4.80
C PRO A 146 -14.08 -12.93 4.99
N GLY A 147 -14.43 -12.08 4.03
CA GLY A 147 -14.19 -10.65 4.09
C GLY A 147 -12.75 -10.22 3.84
N ALA A 148 -11.92 -11.10 3.28
CA ALA A 148 -10.55 -10.77 2.90
C ALA A 148 -10.48 -9.61 1.90
N ALA A 149 -9.36 -8.88 1.91
CA ALA A 149 -9.19 -7.72 1.07
C ALA A 149 -7.78 -7.58 0.49
N ILE A 150 -7.70 -7.07 -0.74
CA ILE A 150 -6.48 -6.55 -1.36
C ILE A 150 -6.63 -5.03 -1.47
N VAL A 151 -5.63 -4.28 -1.02
CA VAL A 151 -5.54 -2.83 -1.25
C VAL A 151 -4.24 -2.53 -1.98
N ASN A 152 -4.35 -1.96 -3.17
CA ASN A 152 -3.21 -1.60 -3.99
C ASN A 152 -2.89 -0.11 -3.83
N ILE A 153 -1.62 0.25 -3.68
CA ILE A 153 -1.19 1.65 -3.70
C ILE A 153 -0.79 2.02 -5.12
N SER A 154 -1.72 2.72 -5.79
CA SER A 154 -1.50 3.32 -7.09
C SER A 154 -0.90 4.73 -6.94
N SER A 155 -1.32 5.67 -7.75
CA SER A 155 -0.94 7.08 -7.68
C SER A 155 -1.90 7.93 -8.50
N SER A 156 -2.09 9.19 -8.12
CA SER A 156 -2.75 10.18 -8.97
C SER A 156 -2.11 10.32 -10.35
N SER A 157 -0.85 9.90 -10.50
CA SER A 157 -0.15 9.88 -11.79
C SER A 157 -0.82 8.97 -12.83
N ALA A 158 -1.55 7.94 -12.38
CA ALA A 158 -2.37 7.10 -13.24
C ALA A 158 -3.52 7.87 -13.90
N LEU A 159 -3.97 8.94 -13.26
CA LEU A 159 -5.11 9.75 -13.69
C LEU A 159 -4.66 11.00 -14.49
N VAL A 160 -3.69 11.75 -13.92
CA VAL A 160 -3.33 13.08 -14.44
C VAL A 160 -1.96 13.12 -15.12
N GLY A 161 -1.27 11.98 -15.19
CA GLY A 161 0.13 11.93 -15.61
C GLY A 161 1.09 12.48 -14.54
N GLY A 162 2.36 12.60 -14.87
CA GLY A 162 3.40 13.10 -13.95
C GLY A 162 4.00 12.04 -13.05
N GLY A 163 4.45 12.42 -11.84
CA GLY A 163 5.06 11.50 -10.86
C GLY A 163 6.47 11.04 -11.20
N GLY A 164 7.08 11.60 -12.24
CA GLY A 164 8.44 11.24 -12.67
C GLY A 164 8.55 10.89 -14.14
N GLY A 165 7.47 10.43 -14.79
CA GLY A 165 7.47 10.12 -16.23
C GLY A 165 6.44 9.08 -16.64
N GLY A 166 6.41 8.79 -17.95
CA GLY A 166 5.46 7.88 -18.58
C GLY A 166 5.50 6.46 -18.03
N HIS A 167 6.69 5.94 -17.70
CA HIS A 167 6.88 4.61 -17.10
C HIS A 167 6.13 4.47 -15.76
N TYR A 168 6.24 5.47 -14.90
CA TYR A 168 5.55 5.47 -13.61
C TYR A 168 4.03 5.59 -13.79
N ALA A 169 3.58 6.57 -14.59
CA ALA A 169 2.16 6.76 -14.87
C ALA A 169 1.51 5.50 -15.48
N ALA A 170 2.17 4.89 -16.47
CA ALA A 170 1.72 3.65 -17.09
C ALA A 170 1.64 2.49 -16.08
N SER A 171 2.67 2.31 -15.23
CA SER A 171 2.69 1.26 -14.22
C SER A 171 1.53 1.41 -13.23
N LYS A 172 1.26 2.63 -12.77
CA LYS A 172 0.18 2.92 -11.81
C LYS A 172 -1.22 2.82 -12.44
N ALA A 173 -1.38 3.22 -13.69
CA ALA A 173 -2.61 2.98 -14.45
C ALA A 173 -2.87 1.48 -14.66
N GLY A 174 -1.81 0.69 -14.90
CA GLY A 174 -1.88 -0.77 -14.95
C GLY A 174 -2.38 -1.40 -13.64
N ILE A 175 -1.94 -0.87 -12.49
CA ILE A 175 -2.43 -1.31 -11.17
C ILE A 175 -3.93 -1.05 -11.03
N ASP A 176 -4.44 0.10 -11.49
CA ASP A 176 -5.87 0.41 -11.43
C ASP A 176 -6.70 -0.52 -12.32
N GLY A 177 -6.18 -0.84 -13.51
CA GLY A 177 -6.77 -1.87 -14.38
C GLY A 177 -6.82 -3.25 -13.72
N LEU A 178 -5.69 -3.67 -13.13
CA LEU A 178 -5.59 -4.94 -12.39
C LEU A 178 -6.56 -4.98 -11.20
N THR A 179 -6.68 -3.88 -10.47
CA THR A 179 -7.61 -3.73 -9.33
C THR A 179 -9.05 -4.00 -9.75
N ARG A 180 -9.51 -3.38 -10.84
CA ARG A 180 -10.88 -3.58 -11.35
C ARG A 180 -11.12 -5.00 -11.86
N HIS A 181 -10.13 -5.59 -12.53
CA HIS A 181 -10.21 -6.96 -13.00
C HIS A 181 -10.34 -7.94 -11.83
N LEU A 182 -9.41 -7.87 -10.86
CA LEU A 182 -9.41 -8.77 -9.70
C LEU A 182 -10.65 -8.58 -8.82
N ALA A 183 -11.18 -7.37 -8.70
CA ALA A 183 -12.43 -7.13 -7.97
C ALA A 183 -13.61 -7.92 -8.54
N ARG A 184 -13.70 -8.05 -9.88
CA ARG A 184 -14.73 -8.86 -10.54
C ARG A 184 -14.47 -10.34 -10.43
N GLU A 185 -13.21 -10.75 -10.62
CA GLU A 185 -12.82 -12.17 -10.62
C GLU A 185 -12.97 -12.81 -9.24
N LEU A 186 -12.66 -12.06 -8.18
CA LEU A 186 -12.57 -12.58 -6.80
C LEU A 186 -13.86 -12.40 -5.99
N ALA A 187 -14.81 -11.62 -6.49
CA ALA A 187 -16.12 -11.47 -5.85
C ALA A 187 -16.89 -12.80 -5.82
N PRO A 188 -17.70 -13.05 -4.77
CA PRO A 188 -17.91 -12.24 -3.59
C PRO A 188 -16.90 -12.48 -2.47
N GLY A 189 -15.90 -13.35 -2.65
CA GLY A 189 -15.04 -13.84 -1.59
C GLY A 189 -13.98 -12.82 -1.11
N VAL A 190 -13.41 -12.05 -2.04
CA VAL A 190 -12.31 -11.09 -1.75
C VAL A 190 -12.63 -9.75 -2.37
N ARG A 191 -12.50 -8.67 -1.61
CA ARG A 191 -12.63 -7.30 -2.11
C ARG A 191 -11.28 -6.80 -2.58
N VAL A 192 -11.24 -6.05 -3.67
CA VAL A 192 -10.01 -5.47 -4.22
C VAL A 192 -10.24 -4.01 -4.54
N ASN A 193 -9.47 -3.12 -3.90
CA ASN A 193 -9.56 -1.68 -4.12
C ASN A 193 -8.15 -1.08 -4.27
N SER A 194 -8.09 0.14 -4.74
CA SER A 194 -6.84 0.91 -4.88
C SER A 194 -6.95 2.26 -4.21
N VAL A 195 -5.82 2.77 -3.72
CA VAL A 195 -5.66 4.13 -3.23
C VAL A 195 -4.70 4.85 -4.16
N GLN A 196 -5.03 6.08 -4.54
CA GLN A 196 -4.20 6.98 -5.35
C GLN A 196 -3.68 8.17 -4.52
N PRO A 197 -2.54 8.04 -3.84
CA PRO A 197 -1.92 9.16 -3.15
C PRO A 197 -1.44 10.23 -4.13
N ARG A 198 -1.49 11.51 -3.69
CA ARG A 198 -0.80 12.61 -4.38
C ARG A 198 -0.18 13.54 -3.35
N THR A 199 1.13 13.80 -3.48
CA THR A 199 1.86 14.74 -2.62
C THR A 199 1.78 14.36 -1.13
N ILE A 200 2.44 13.26 -0.80
CA ILE A 200 2.57 12.74 0.56
C ILE A 200 4.00 12.97 1.05
N ASP A 201 4.14 13.40 2.29
CA ASP A 201 5.42 13.66 2.95
C ASP A 201 6.12 12.33 3.28
N THR A 202 6.98 11.91 2.38
CA THR A 202 7.79 10.69 2.46
C THR A 202 9.24 11.05 2.16
N GLU A 203 10.17 10.12 2.45
CA GLU A 203 11.58 10.31 2.09
C GLU A 203 11.75 10.66 0.60
N LEU A 204 10.91 10.10 -0.27
CA LEU A 204 10.91 10.40 -1.70
C LEU A 204 10.51 11.86 -1.98
N PHE A 205 9.50 12.38 -1.27
CA PHE A 205 9.08 13.76 -1.36
C PHE A 205 10.16 14.69 -0.82
N GLN A 206 10.72 14.38 0.33
CA GLN A 206 11.79 15.16 0.96
C GLN A 206 13.06 15.18 0.09
N ALA A 207 13.48 14.04 -0.44
CA ALA A 207 14.62 13.97 -1.37
C ALA A 207 14.45 14.87 -2.59
N ARG A 208 13.21 15.07 -3.05
CA ARG A 208 12.91 15.89 -4.23
C ARG A 208 12.73 17.38 -3.92
N TYR A 209 12.18 17.72 -2.77
CA TYR A 209 11.70 19.08 -2.49
C TYR A 209 12.27 19.71 -1.22
N ALA A 210 13.08 19.02 -0.38
CA ALA A 210 13.62 19.55 0.87
C ALA A 210 14.38 20.88 0.69
N HIS A 211 15.07 21.02 -0.45
CA HIS A 211 15.86 22.22 -0.78
C HIS A 211 15.16 23.15 -1.79
N ALA A 212 13.86 22.98 -2.02
CA ALA A 212 13.06 23.76 -2.98
C ALA A 212 11.82 24.39 -2.33
N PRO A 213 11.98 25.31 -1.34
CA PRO A 213 10.85 25.86 -0.57
C PRO A 213 9.81 26.58 -1.44
N LEU A 214 10.22 27.26 -2.50
CA LEU A 214 9.31 27.93 -3.43
C LEU A 214 8.45 26.91 -4.20
N GLU A 215 8.99 25.73 -4.55
CA GLU A 215 8.22 24.68 -5.20
C GLU A 215 7.27 24.01 -4.20
N GLN A 216 7.69 23.82 -2.95
CA GLN A 216 6.79 23.33 -1.89
C GLN A 216 5.61 24.29 -1.68
N GLU A 217 5.86 25.59 -1.62
CA GLU A 217 4.81 26.61 -1.48
C GLU A 217 3.82 26.59 -2.68
N LYS A 218 4.34 26.49 -3.89
CA LYS A 218 3.48 26.35 -5.10
C LYS A 218 2.61 25.09 -5.02
N ILE A 219 3.18 23.96 -4.57
CA ILE A 219 2.44 22.72 -4.39
C ILE A 219 1.35 22.91 -3.32
N LEU A 220 1.71 23.49 -2.16
CA LEU A 220 0.81 23.72 -1.05
C LEU A 220 -0.39 24.60 -1.46
N ASN A 221 -0.12 25.64 -2.27
CA ASN A 221 -1.15 26.55 -2.77
C ASN A 221 -2.16 25.87 -3.73
N GLN A 222 -1.78 24.75 -4.35
CA GLN A 222 -2.67 23.93 -5.19
C GLN A 222 -3.53 22.94 -4.39
N ILE A 223 -3.26 22.74 -3.09
CA ILE A 223 -3.98 21.80 -2.26
C ILE A 223 -5.06 22.53 -1.46
N PRO A 224 -6.36 22.29 -1.70
CA PRO A 224 -7.44 22.95 -0.96
C PRO A 224 -7.35 22.79 0.56
N LEU A 225 -6.94 21.63 1.07
CA LEU A 225 -6.74 21.40 2.50
C LEU A 225 -5.48 22.08 3.08
N ARG A 226 -4.70 22.82 2.24
CA ARG A 226 -3.57 23.67 2.65
C ARG A 226 -2.50 22.95 3.47
N ARG A 227 -2.33 21.66 3.29
CA ARG A 227 -1.25 20.87 3.86
C ARG A 227 -0.79 19.78 2.92
N ILE A 228 0.47 19.38 3.05
CA ILE A 228 0.99 18.16 2.45
C ILE A 228 0.36 16.97 3.20
N GLY A 229 -0.06 15.95 2.47
CA GLY A 229 -0.57 14.71 3.06
C GLY A 229 0.53 13.98 3.85
N GLN A 230 0.15 13.29 4.90
CA GLN A 230 1.06 12.46 5.68
C GLN A 230 0.87 10.98 5.32
N PRO A 231 1.87 10.12 5.51
CA PRO A 231 1.72 8.67 5.31
C PRO A 231 0.53 8.09 6.07
N GLU A 232 0.18 8.66 7.23
CA GLU A 232 -0.96 8.28 8.06
C GLU A 232 -2.31 8.54 7.38
N ASP A 233 -2.43 9.60 6.57
CA ASP A 233 -3.65 9.87 5.79
C ASP A 233 -3.96 8.72 4.82
N ILE A 234 -2.91 8.12 4.26
CA ILE A 234 -3.03 6.98 3.36
C ILE A 234 -3.28 5.68 4.15
N ALA A 235 -2.59 5.51 5.28
CA ALA A 235 -2.74 4.35 6.13
C ALA A 235 -4.17 4.20 6.68
N ASP A 236 -4.82 5.33 7.02
CA ASP A 236 -6.21 5.36 7.48
C ASP A 236 -7.19 4.91 6.39
N ALA A 237 -6.99 5.37 5.17
CA ALA A 237 -7.81 4.95 4.04
C ALA A 237 -7.59 3.46 3.68
N VAL A 238 -6.36 2.98 3.74
CA VAL A 238 -6.04 1.55 3.55
C VAL A 238 -6.73 0.71 4.62
N ALA A 239 -6.64 1.10 5.89
CA ALA A 239 -7.31 0.40 6.99
C ALA A 239 -8.83 0.38 6.80
N PHE A 240 -9.44 1.51 6.40
CA PHE A 240 -10.86 1.56 6.05
C PHE A 240 -11.21 0.57 4.93
N LEU A 241 -10.52 0.63 3.79
CA LEU A 241 -10.80 -0.23 2.63
C LEU A 241 -10.55 -1.72 2.93
N ALA A 242 -9.59 -2.05 3.80
CA ALA A 242 -9.31 -3.42 4.21
C ALA A 242 -10.31 -3.96 5.25
N SER A 243 -11.07 -3.10 5.94
CA SER A 243 -11.96 -3.46 7.04
C SER A 243 -13.36 -3.86 6.57
N ASP A 244 -14.16 -4.37 7.52
CA ASP A 244 -15.59 -4.67 7.33
C ASP A 244 -16.46 -3.41 7.12
N TRP A 245 -15.93 -2.21 7.40
CA TRP A 245 -16.62 -0.95 7.10
C TRP A 245 -16.74 -0.71 5.59
N ALA A 246 -15.83 -1.29 4.80
CA ALA A 246 -15.85 -1.25 3.35
C ALA A 246 -16.48 -2.53 2.72
N ALA A 247 -17.34 -3.25 3.45
CA ALA A 247 -17.87 -4.55 2.99
C ALA A 247 -18.63 -4.49 1.66
N TYR A 248 -19.15 -3.33 1.27
CA TYR A 248 -19.85 -3.14 -0.01
C TYR A 248 -19.03 -2.29 -1.02
N ILE A 249 -17.71 -2.20 -0.80
CA ILE A 249 -16.78 -1.44 -1.66
C ILE A 249 -15.77 -2.40 -2.27
N THR A 250 -15.82 -2.58 -3.60
CA THR A 250 -14.84 -3.34 -4.38
C THR A 250 -14.69 -2.73 -5.77
N GLY A 251 -13.50 -2.84 -6.36
CA GLY A 251 -13.17 -2.28 -7.68
C GLY A 251 -12.98 -0.75 -7.69
N GLN A 252 -12.97 -0.10 -6.52
CA GLN A 252 -12.87 1.36 -6.42
C GLN A 252 -11.41 1.82 -6.39
N ILE A 253 -11.20 3.00 -6.97
CA ILE A 253 -9.93 3.71 -6.98
C ILE A 253 -10.16 5.00 -6.20
N LEU A 254 -9.63 5.06 -4.97
CA LEU A 254 -9.83 6.19 -4.07
C LEU A 254 -8.67 7.19 -4.18
N LEU A 255 -8.94 8.37 -4.71
CA LEU A 255 -7.98 9.47 -4.77
C LEU A 255 -7.86 10.14 -3.39
N ILE A 256 -6.62 10.32 -2.90
CA ILE A 256 -6.32 10.97 -1.61
C ILE A 256 -5.24 12.02 -1.85
N ASP A 257 -5.67 13.28 -2.00
CA ASP A 257 -4.80 14.35 -2.47
C ASP A 257 -5.11 15.73 -1.86
N GLY A 258 -5.95 15.79 -0.84
CA GLY A 258 -6.36 17.03 -0.20
C GLY A 258 -7.22 17.94 -1.09
N GLY A 259 -7.82 17.37 -2.15
CA GLY A 259 -8.63 18.11 -3.13
C GLY A 259 -7.83 18.73 -4.26
N ARG A 260 -6.55 18.37 -4.42
CA ARG A 260 -5.67 18.94 -5.46
C ARG A 260 -6.11 18.60 -6.88
N THR A 261 -6.80 17.47 -7.06
CA THR A 261 -7.32 17.01 -8.34
C THR A 261 -8.82 16.87 -8.23
N TYR A 262 -9.56 17.75 -8.88
CA TYR A 262 -11.01 17.59 -9.05
C TYR A 262 -11.28 16.66 -10.24
N GLN A 263 -12.18 15.72 -10.06
CA GLN A 263 -12.72 14.85 -11.11
C GLN A 263 -14.12 15.27 -11.49
#